data_63dc75fc40a658e479641b31bb8e370b
#
_entry.id   63dc75fc40a658e479641b31bb8e370b
#
_cell.length_a   1.000
_cell.length_b   1.000
_cell.length_c   1.000
_cell.angle_alpha   90.00
_cell.angle_beta   90.00
_cell.angle_gamma   90.00
#
_symmetry.space_group_name_H-M   'P 1'
#
loop_
_entity.id
_entity.type
_entity.pdbx_description
1 polymer ?
#
loop_
_entity_poly.entity_id
_entity_poly.type
_entity_poly.pdbx_seq_one_letter_code
_entity_poly.pdbx_strand_id
1 'polypeptide(L)'
;ALAQTHANAVDRGERSPFENLREIAKDGLITLGRDGGSLVPQVSVAFDLATEDASTAFSLWAHRSTIAFFDAVGRELPEGLSDATVSGTTAMAAAYKEASGLAPIKVEGTLVEGGLKLNGSVSWASNLYPGGVIVLPVAVQNAPESHPNRYIVTVRQDVEGLSVDYHRNLLALNGTESGTLKFKDVFVPSEDVLSDNIEAFLHDVTAPFLLVQSSFCLGLAAGALQEAAKHLDVSQGVFRPE
;
A
#
# COMPACT_ATOMS: atom_id res chain seq x y z
N ALA A 1 -0.44 -21.40 7.65
CA ALA A 1 -1.52 -21.82 8.56
C ALA A 1 -2.48 -20.66 8.84
N LEU A 2 -2.05 -19.52 9.45
CA LEU A 2 -2.96 -18.43 9.84
C LEU A 2 -3.71 -17.84 8.63
N ALA A 3 -2.99 -17.44 7.59
CA ALA A 3 -3.58 -16.87 6.37
C ALA A 3 -4.58 -17.85 5.73
N GLN A 4 -4.19 -19.10 5.54
CA GLN A 4 -5.03 -20.14 4.98
C GLN A 4 -6.35 -20.34 5.76
N THR A 5 -6.28 -20.33 7.09
CA THR A 5 -7.47 -20.51 7.94
C THR A 5 -8.51 -19.39 7.74
N HIS A 6 -8.06 -18.18 7.45
CA HIS A 6 -8.90 -16.99 7.40
C HIS A 6 -9.12 -16.41 6.00
N ALA A 7 -8.46 -16.95 4.95
CA ALA A 7 -8.48 -16.41 3.58
C ALA A 7 -9.89 -16.10 3.06
N ASN A 8 -10.81 -17.05 3.18
CA ASN A 8 -12.19 -16.87 2.72
C ASN A 8 -12.94 -15.75 3.46
N ALA A 9 -12.74 -15.61 4.76
CA ALA A 9 -13.38 -14.55 5.55
C ALA A 9 -12.80 -13.17 5.21
N VAL A 10 -11.48 -13.12 4.99
CA VAL A 10 -10.78 -11.89 4.57
C VAL A 10 -11.22 -11.47 3.17
N ASP A 11 -11.26 -12.40 2.21
CA ASP A 11 -11.65 -12.09 0.83
C ASP A 11 -13.11 -11.58 0.74
N ARG A 12 -14.01 -12.10 1.57
CA ARG A 12 -15.40 -11.61 1.66
C ARG A 12 -15.56 -10.31 2.46
N GLY A 13 -14.49 -9.78 3.05
CA GLY A 13 -14.55 -8.59 3.90
C GLY A 13 -15.21 -8.82 5.27
N GLU A 14 -15.37 -10.07 5.70
CA GLU A 14 -15.91 -10.47 7.00
C GLU A 14 -14.86 -10.37 8.12
N ARG A 15 -13.58 -10.36 7.74
CA ARG A 15 -12.42 -10.24 8.62
C ARG A 15 -11.41 -9.27 8.02
N SER A 16 -10.85 -8.39 8.84
CA SER A 16 -9.78 -7.49 8.39
C SER A 16 -8.47 -8.25 8.17
N PRO A 17 -7.75 -8.04 7.06
CA PRO A 17 -6.39 -8.57 6.87
C PRO A 17 -5.42 -8.04 7.96
N PHE A 18 -5.68 -6.88 8.55
CA PHE A 18 -4.88 -6.33 9.63
C PHE A 18 -4.94 -7.14 10.92
N GLU A 19 -5.94 -8.01 11.12
CA GLU A 19 -5.90 -8.99 12.20
C GLU A 19 -4.79 -10.02 11.96
N ASN A 20 -4.60 -10.47 10.70
CA ASN A 20 -3.50 -11.36 10.33
C ASN A 20 -2.15 -10.63 10.41
N LEU A 21 -2.08 -9.36 9.96
CA LEU A 21 -0.85 -8.58 10.01
C LEU A 21 -0.38 -8.34 11.46
N ARG A 22 -1.29 -8.05 12.38
CA ARG A 22 -0.97 -7.93 13.82
C ARG A 22 -0.41 -9.22 14.42
N GLU A 23 -0.90 -10.38 13.98
CA GLU A 23 -0.35 -11.66 14.44
C GLU A 23 1.09 -11.86 13.95
N ILE A 24 1.36 -11.62 12.67
CA ILE A 24 2.73 -11.77 12.14
C ILE A 24 3.68 -10.65 12.63
N ALA A 25 3.14 -9.52 13.06
CA ALA A 25 3.93 -8.45 13.69
C ALA A 25 4.56 -8.89 15.01
N LYS A 26 3.90 -9.77 15.77
CA LYS A 26 4.44 -10.35 17.03
C LYS A 26 5.75 -11.09 16.81
N ASP A 27 5.93 -11.67 15.61
CA ASP A 27 7.14 -12.37 15.19
C ASP A 27 8.14 -11.46 14.45
N GLY A 28 7.90 -10.14 14.44
CA GLY A 28 8.74 -9.14 13.78
C GLY A 28 8.66 -9.14 12.25
N LEU A 29 7.71 -9.87 11.65
CA LEU A 29 7.65 -10.06 10.19
C LEU A 29 7.23 -8.80 9.44
N ILE A 30 6.57 -7.84 10.09
CA ILE A 30 6.20 -6.55 9.49
C ILE A 30 7.43 -5.65 9.25
N THR A 31 8.44 -5.74 10.11
CA THR A 31 9.60 -4.85 10.09
C THR A 31 10.88 -5.49 9.54
N LEU A 32 10.77 -6.68 8.94
CA LEU A 32 11.91 -7.35 8.31
C LEU A 32 12.62 -6.46 7.28
N GLY A 33 13.94 -6.51 7.29
CA GLY A 33 14.79 -5.83 6.30
C GLY A 33 14.85 -4.30 6.44
N ARG A 34 14.41 -3.72 7.57
CA ARG A 34 14.68 -2.32 7.92
C ARG A 34 16.17 -2.14 8.22
N ASP A 35 16.61 -0.90 8.37
CA ASP A 35 17.99 -0.52 8.72
C ASP A 35 19.04 -1.02 7.70
N GLY A 36 18.69 -1.02 6.42
CA GLY A 36 19.57 -1.48 5.35
C GLY A 36 19.70 -3.00 5.24
N GLY A 37 18.82 -3.73 5.92
CA GLY A 37 18.76 -5.19 5.83
C GLY A 37 18.30 -5.69 4.46
N SER A 38 18.47 -7.00 4.23
CA SER A 38 18.07 -7.66 2.98
C SER A 38 16.56 -7.61 2.76
N LEU A 39 16.12 -7.38 1.52
CA LEU A 39 14.71 -7.48 1.11
C LEU A 39 14.23 -8.94 0.97
N VAL A 40 15.13 -9.91 0.90
CA VAL A 40 14.79 -11.32 0.67
C VAL A 40 13.77 -11.86 1.69
N PRO A 41 13.91 -11.64 3.00
CA PRO A 41 12.90 -12.11 3.96
C PRO A 41 11.52 -11.50 3.73
N GLN A 42 11.43 -10.22 3.35
CA GLN A 42 10.15 -9.56 3.05
C GLN A 42 9.48 -10.15 1.82
N VAL A 43 10.28 -10.37 0.76
CA VAL A 43 9.85 -11.01 -0.49
C VAL A 43 9.29 -12.41 -0.18
N SER A 44 9.98 -13.21 0.64
CA SER A 44 9.53 -14.53 1.04
C SER A 44 8.20 -14.49 1.80
N VAL A 45 8.07 -13.61 2.79
CA VAL A 45 6.82 -13.49 3.57
C VAL A 45 5.65 -13.08 2.68
N ALA A 46 5.84 -12.12 1.77
CA ALA A 46 4.79 -11.69 0.85
C ALA A 46 4.38 -12.81 -0.12
N PHE A 47 5.35 -13.60 -0.62
CA PHE A 47 5.10 -14.76 -1.46
C PHE A 47 4.28 -15.81 -0.71
N ASP A 48 4.74 -16.22 0.48
CA ASP A 48 4.11 -17.29 1.27
C ASP A 48 2.67 -16.90 1.69
N LEU A 49 2.44 -15.63 2.06
CA LEU A 49 1.09 -15.15 2.36
C LEU A 49 0.19 -15.21 1.13
N ALA A 50 0.70 -14.80 -0.03
CA ALA A 50 -0.09 -14.72 -1.25
C ALA A 50 -0.47 -16.10 -1.82
N THR A 51 0.26 -17.17 -1.51
CA THR A 51 -0.14 -18.53 -1.87
C THR A 51 -1.46 -18.95 -1.21
N GLU A 52 -1.80 -18.33 -0.08
CA GLU A 52 -2.95 -18.70 0.75
C GLU A 52 -4.02 -17.62 0.85
N ASP A 53 -3.63 -16.34 0.87
CA ASP A 53 -4.51 -15.19 1.07
C ASP A 53 -3.97 -13.94 0.36
N ALA A 54 -4.49 -13.69 -0.83
CA ALA A 54 -4.10 -12.55 -1.65
C ALA A 54 -4.45 -11.20 -0.99
N SER A 55 -5.56 -11.11 -0.25
CA SER A 55 -5.98 -9.88 0.42
C SER A 55 -5.02 -9.50 1.55
N THR A 56 -4.61 -10.47 2.37
CA THR A 56 -3.61 -10.24 3.42
C THR A 56 -2.24 -9.88 2.82
N ALA A 57 -1.80 -10.57 1.75
CA ALA A 57 -0.54 -10.28 1.09
C ALA A 57 -0.51 -8.90 0.45
N PHE A 58 -1.60 -8.49 -0.20
CA PHE A 58 -1.76 -7.15 -0.77
C PHE A 58 -1.73 -6.07 0.33
N SER A 59 -2.46 -6.30 1.42
CA SER A 59 -2.46 -5.39 2.56
C SER A 59 -1.09 -5.27 3.22
N LEU A 60 -0.34 -6.39 3.32
CA LEU A 60 1.05 -6.38 3.78
C LEU A 60 1.93 -5.54 2.86
N TRP A 61 1.85 -5.74 1.54
CA TRP A 61 2.63 -4.97 0.58
C TRP A 61 2.40 -3.47 0.72
N ALA A 62 1.14 -3.01 0.77
CA ALA A 62 0.81 -1.60 0.89
C ALA A 62 1.30 -1.02 2.24
N HIS A 63 1.14 -1.77 3.32
CA HIS A 63 1.59 -1.40 4.65
C HIS A 63 3.13 -1.31 4.73
N ARG A 64 3.83 -2.32 4.20
CA ARG A 64 5.30 -2.35 4.12
C ARG A 64 5.87 -1.24 3.24
N SER A 65 5.19 -0.92 2.14
CA SER A 65 5.58 0.21 1.29
C SER A 65 5.51 1.52 2.06
N THR A 66 4.47 1.72 2.87
CA THR A 66 4.36 2.89 3.73
C THR A 66 5.53 2.97 4.71
N ILE A 67 5.91 1.87 5.37
CA ILE A 67 7.09 1.80 6.25
C ILE A 67 8.36 2.17 5.47
N ALA A 68 8.56 1.58 4.28
CA ALA A 68 9.74 1.86 3.45
C ALA A 68 9.84 3.34 3.02
N PHE A 69 8.71 4.03 2.88
CA PHE A 69 8.69 5.46 2.56
C PHE A 69 9.24 6.33 3.68
N PHE A 70 8.94 5.99 4.94
CA PHE A 70 9.53 6.67 6.09
C PHE A 70 11.01 6.34 6.23
N ASP A 71 11.39 5.08 6.06
CA ASP A 71 12.79 4.63 6.13
C ASP A 71 13.65 5.33 5.07
N ALA A 72 13.16 5.49 3.83
CA ALA A 72 13.88 6.13 2.73
C ALA A 72 14.25 7.60 3.02
N VAL A 73 13.44 8.29 3.82
CA VAL A 73 13.71 9.68 4.21
C VAL A 73 14.30 9.81 5.62
N GLY A 74 14.68 8.68 6.25
CA GLY A 74 15.29 8.65 7.57
C GLY A 74 14.38 9.15 8.69
N ARG A 75 13.05 9.00 8.53
CA ARG A 75 12.08 9.41 9.55
C ARG A 75 11.64 8.26 10.44
N GLU A 76 11.38 8.60 11.69
CA GLU A 76 10.73 7.67 12.61
C GLU A 76 9.34 7.26 12.09
N LEU A 77 8.98 6.00 12.33
CA LEU A 77 7.66 5.52 11.98
C LEU A 77 6.60 6.13 12.90
N PRO A 78 5.45 6.55 12.35
CA PRO A 78 4.27 6.81 13.16
C PRO A 78 3.94 5.63 14.07
N GLU A 79 3.51 5.95 15.30
CA GLU A 79 3.11 4.94 16.28
C GLU A 79 2.05 3.99 15.67
N GLY A 80 2.23 2.70 15.91
CA GLY A 80 1.32 1.65 15.44
C GLY A 80 1.60 1.12 14.02
N LEU A 81 2.53 1.72 13.24
CA LEU A 81 2.89 1.15 11.93
C LEU A 81 3.75 -0.12 12.08
N SER A 82 4.67 -0.18 13.05
CA SER A 82 5.58 -1.33 13.20
C SER A 82 4.89 -2.61 13.68
N ASP A 83 3.76 -2.49 14.35
CA ASP A 83 2.97 -3.60 14.91
C ASP A 83 1.60 -3.80 14.20
N ALA A 84 1.36 -3.04 13.12
CA ALA A 84 0.13 -3.06 12.34
C ALA A 84 -1.16 -2.72 13.14
N THR A 85 -1.04 -2.03 14.28
CA THR A 85 -2.20 -1.46 14.99
C THR A 85 -2.76 -0.24 14.26
N VAL A 86 -1.93 0.46 13.50
CA VAL A 86 -2.29 1.51 12.54
C VAL A 86 -1.98 1.04 11.13
N SER A 87 -2.90 1.21 10.19
CA SER A 87 -2.70 0.83 8.80
C SER A 87 -1.79 1.79 8.05
N GLY A 88 -0.94 1.25 7.18
CA GLY A 88 -0.22 2.01 6.18
C GLY A 88 -0.87 1.87 4.81
N THR A 89 -1.10 2.99 4.15
CA THR A 89 -1.70 3.10 2.81
C THR A 89 -0.72 3.74 1.85
N THR A 90 -0.44 3.07 0.73
CA THR A 90 0.28 3.67 -0.39
C THR A 90 -0.69 4.20 -1.43
N ALA A 91 -0.69 5.51 -1.69
CA ALA A 91 -1.45 6.15 -2.76
C ALA A 91 -0.51 6.64 -3.89
N MET A 92 0.63 5.95 -4.07
CA MET A 92 1.75 6.35 -4.93
C MET A 92 1.57 6.03 -6.42
N ALA A 93 0.50 5.34 -6.82
CA ALA A 93 0.27 5.00 -8.24
C ALA A 93 0.26 6.23 -9.16
N ALA A 94 -0.18 7.39 -8.66
CA ALA A 94 -0.17 8.63 -9.43
C ALA A 94 1.26 9.14 -9.72
N ALA A 95 2.19 8.97 -8.78
CA ALA A 95 3.59 9.33 -8.98
C ALA A 95 4.24 8.49 -10.10
N TYR A 96 4.04 7.17 -10.06
CA TYR A 96 4.57 6.27 -11.10
C TYR A 96 3.94 6.53 -12.47
N LYS A 97 2.64 6.85 -12.53
CA LYS A 97 1.97 7.21 -13.78
C LYS A 97 2.50 8.50 -14.38
N GLU A 98 2.72 9.53 -13.55
CA GLU A 98 3.29 10.79 -14.01
C GLU A 98 4.74 10.62 -14.47
N ALA A 99 5.57 9.91 -13.70
CA ALA A 99 6.95 9.60 -14.06
C ALA A 99 7.06 8.81 -15.38
N SER A 100 6.05 8.00 -15.71
CA SER A 100 5.94 7.25 -16.98
C SER A 100 5.24 8.03 -18.10
N GLY A 101 4.86 9.29 -17.88
CA GLY A 101 4.15 10.11 -18.87
C GLY A 101 2.69 9.67 -19.16
N LEU A 102 2.11 8.82 -18.33
CA LEU A 102 0.77 8.24 -18.55
C LEU A 102 -0.35 9.16 -18.08
N ALA A 103 -0.20 9.81 -16.92
CA ALA A 103 -1.22 10.69 -16.36
C ALA A 103 -0.62 11.61 -15.28
N PRO A 104 -1.10 12.86 -15.14
CA PRO A 104 -0.63 13.76 -14.11
C PRO A 104 -1.15 13.38 -12.72
N ILE A 105 -0.45 13.85 -11.67
CA ILE A 105 -0.93 13.82 -10.30
C ILE A 105 -2.16 14.73 -10.18
N LYS A 106 -3.25 14.19 -9.61
CA LYS A 106 -4.55 14.89 -9.51
C LYS A 106 -4.80 15.57 -8.16
N VAL A 107 -3.99 15.26 -7.15
CA VAL A 107 -4.06 15.96 -5.87
C VAL A 107 -3.17 17.18 -5.98
N GLU A 108 -3.79 18.35 -5.87
CA GLU A 108 -3.12 19.65 -5.92
C GLU A 108 -2.86 20.14 -4.50
N GLY A 109 -1.68 20.72 -4.29
CA GLY A 109 -1.29 21.36 -3.04
C GLY A 109 -1.04 22.84 -3.26
N THR A 110 -1.45 23.67 -2.31
CA THR A 110 -1.10 25.07 -2.25
C THR A 110 -0.29 25.31 -0.98
N LEU A 111 0.91 25.87 -1.11
CA LEU A 111 1.73 26.28 0.03
C LEU A 111 1.00 27.38 0.81
N VAL A 112 0.87 27.19 2.10
CA VAL A 112 0.29 28.14 3.06
C VAL A 112 1.22 28.28 4.27
N GLU A 113 0.92 29.19 5.17
CA GLU A 113 1.68 29.30 6.41
C GLU A 113 1.63 27.98 7.20
N GLY A 114 2.79 27.45 7.52
CA GLY A 114 2.96 26.21 8.30
C GLY A 114 2.75 24.90 7.55
N GLY A 115 2.47 24.90 6.22
CA GLY A 115 2.27 23.65 5.49
C GLY A 115 1.66 23.80 4.10
N LEU A 116 0.78 22.85 3.77
CA LEU A 116 0.07 22.74 2.48
C LEU A 116 -1.43 22.61 2.70
N LYS A 117 -2.22 23.15 1.79
CA LYS A 117 -3.65 22.78 1.62
C LYS A 117 -3.82 21.93 0.40
N LEU A 118 -4.47 20.76 0.58
CA LEU A 118 -4.69 19.79 -0.48
C LEU A 118 -6.12 19.80 -0.98
N ASN A 119 -6.26 19.72 -2.32
CA ASN A 119 -7.53 19.56 -3.02
C ASN A 119 -7.38 18.52 -4.13
N GLY A 120 -8.43 17.77 -4.43
CA GLY A 120 -8.42 16.79 -5.51
C GLY A 120 -8.83 15.39 -5.07
N SER A 121 -8.39 14.36 -5.80
CA SER A 121 -8.78 13.00 -5.49
C SER A 121 -7.74 11.96 -5.93
N VAL A 122 -7.72 10.85 -5.21
CA VAL A 122 -7.05 9.60 -5.60
C VAL A 122 -8.14 8.57 -5.87
N SER A 123 -8.27 8.13 -7.12
CA SER A 123 -9.37 7.26 -7.53
C SER A 123 -9.33 5.85 -6.93
N TRP A 124 -8.15 5.40 -6.47
CA TRP A 124 -7.97 4.07 -5.95
C TRP A 124 -6.81 4.02 -4.95
N ALA A 125 -7.13 3.74 -3.70
CA ALA A 125 -6.19 3.41 -2.63
C ALA A 125 -6.77 2.28 -1.79
N SER A 126 -5.93 1.54 -1.08
CA SER A 126 -6.31 0.40 -0.25
C SER A 126 -5.73 0.53 1.15
N ASN A 127 -6.16 -0.34 2.07
CA ASN A 127 -5.84 -0.24 3.50
C ASN A 127 -6.43 1.03 4.16
N LEU A 128 -7.58 1.45 3.70
CA LEU A 128 -8.25 2.66 4.19
C LEU A 128 -9.03 2.36 5.48
N TYR A 129 -8.31 2.32 6.59
CA TYR A 129 -8.88 2.13 7.94
C TYR A 129 -8.79 3.41 8.76
N PRO A 130 -9.76 3.70 9.64
CA PRO A 130 -9.76 4.90 10.48
C PRO A 130 -8.43 5.08 11.24
N GLY A 131 -7.89 6.30 11.24
CA GLY A 131 -6.59 6.62 11.84
C GLY A 131 -5.38 6.11 11.07
N GLY A 132 -5.57 5.46 9.91
CA GLY A 132 -4.50 4.98 9.05
C GLY A 132 -3.61 6.10 8.50
N VAL A 133 -2.36 5.76 8.20
CA VAL A 133 -1.37 6.67 7.59
C VAL A 133 -1.39 6.49 6.08
N ILE A 134 -1.61 7.56 5.35
CA ILE A 134 -1.66 7.58 3.89
C ILE A 134 -0.47 8.36 3.38
N VAL A 135 0.33 7.77 2.48
CA VAL A 135 1.41 8.46 1.76
C VAL A 135 0.98 8.67 0.31
N LEU A 136 1.06 9.91 -0.17
CA LEU A 136 0.61 10.28 -1.50
C LEU A 136 1.48 11.38 -2.14
N PRO A 137 1.55 11.42 -3.49
CA PRO A 137 2.17 12.53 -4.22
C PRO A 137 1.20 13.68 -4.39
N VAL A 138 1.73 14.90 -4.40
CA VAL A 138 1.00 16.15 -4.54
C VAL A 138 1.66 17.06 -5.59
N ALA A 139 0.85 17.65 -6.48
CA ALA A 139 1.28 18.67 -7.42
C ALA A 139 1.12 20.06 -6.77
N VAL A 140 2.23 20.70 -6.39
CA VAL A 140 2.22 22.00 -5.71
C VAL A 140 2.11 23.12 -6.73
N GLN A 141 1.04 23.93 -6.64
CA GLN A 141 0.68 24.93 -7.64
C GLN A 141 1.49 26.24 -7.51
N ASN A 142 1.85 26.62 -6.29
CA ASN A 142 2.56 27.87 -6.01
C ASN A 142 3.98 27.65 -5.46
N ALA A 143 4.61 26.52 -5.83
CA ALA A 143 6.02 26.31 -5.52
C ALA A 143 6.88 27.39 -6.20
N PRO A 144 7.94 27.89 -5.54
CA PRO A 144 8.89 28.80 -6.17
C PRO A 144 9.51 28.16 -7.42
N GLU A 145 9.78 28.93 -8.48
CA GLU A 145 10.37 28.44 -9.75
C GLU A 145 11.70 27.68 -9.54
N SER A 146 12.43 28.01 -8.47
CA SER A 146 13.70 27.38 -8.10
C SER A 146 13.55 26.05 -7.36
N HIS A 147 12.33 25.61 -7.06
CA HIS A 147 12.06 24.39 -6.28
C HIS A 147 11.22 23.40 -7.09
N PRO A 148 11.41 22.10 -6.88
CA PRO A 148 10.49 21.10 -7.41
C PRO A 148 9.05 21.39 -6.98
N ASN A 149 8.10 21.03 -7.83
CA ASN A 149 6.68 21.24 -7.54
C ASN A 149 5.90 19.91 -7.42
N ARG A 150 6.60 18.86 -7.09
CA ARG A 150 6.04 17.53 -6.81
C ARG A 150 6.53 17.07 -5.45
N TYR A 151 5.62 17.02 -4.49
CA TYR A 151 5.91 16.68 -3.11
C TYR A 151 5.33 15.32 -2.77
N ILE A 152 5.93 14.65 -1.81
CA ILE A 152 5.38 13.46 -1.16
C ILE A 152 4.98 13.88 0.25
N VAL A 153 3.72 13.62 0.58
CA VAL A 153 3.19 13.97 1.90
C VAL A 153 2.57 12.76 2.59
N THR A 154 2.43 12.86 3.90
CA THR A 154 1.64 11.93 4.68
C THR A 154 0.43 12.61 5.30
N VAL A 155 -0.69 11.89 5.39
CA VAL A 155 -1.91 12.36 6.07
C VAL A 155 -2.52 11.22 6.88
N ARG A 156 -3.25 11.56 7.94
CA ARG A 156 -4.11 10.60 8.61
C ARG A 156 -5.45 10.49 7.89
N GLN A 157 -6.03 9.29 7.84
CA GLN A 157 -7.30 9.10 7.14
C GLN A 157 -8.47 9.88 7.76
N ASP A 158 -8.40 10.17 9.03
CA ASP A 158 -9.42 10.89 9.80
C ASP A 158 -9.17 12.41 9.88
N VAL A 159 -8.21 12.94 9.09
CA VAL A 159 -7.96 14.38 9.02
C VAL A 159 -9.16 15.14 8.46
N GLU A 160 -9.43 16.33 8.99
CA GLU A 160 -10.52 17.20 8.50
C GLU A 160 -10.36 17.49 7.00
N GLY A 161 -11.46 17.40 6.25
CA GLY A 161 -11.50 17.65 4.81
C GLY A 161 -11.18 16.43 3.94
N LEU A 162 -10.71 15.30 4.52
CA LEU A 162 -10.55 14.04 3.81
C LEU A 162 -11.80 13.17 3.95
N SER A 163 -12.29 12.65 2.83
CA SER A 163 -13.36 11.66 2.82
C SER A 163 -13.01 10.47 1.97
N VAL A 164 -13.53 9.30 2.35
CA VAL A 164 -13.33 8.02 1.66
C VAL A 164 -14.65 7.53 1.10
N ASP A 165 -14.63 7.20 -0.17
CA ASP A 165 -15.75 6.55 -0.87
C ASP A 165 -15.33 5.10 -1.14
N TYR A 166 -15.77 4.17 -0.28
CA TYR A 166 -15.33 2.79 -0.30
C TYR A 166 -15.90 2.02 -1.50
N HIS A 167 -15.05 1.28 -2.18
CA HIS A 167 -15.44 0.34 -3.24
C HIS A 167 -15.91 -0.96 -2.60
N ARG A 168 -17.18 -1.30 -2.81
CA ARG A 168 -17.80 -2.52 -2.27
C ARG A 168 -18.14 -3.49 -3.41
N ASN A 169 -18.28 -4.77 -3.08
CA ASN A 169 -18.62 -5.83 -4.02
C ASN A 169 -17.63 -5.95 -5.20
N LEU A 170 -16.34 -5.90 -4.88
CA LEU A 170 -15.28 -6.16 -5.84
C LEU A 170 -15.29 -7.63 -6.25
N LEU A 171 -14.76 -7.94 -7.43
CA LEU A 171 -14.59 -9.33 -7.90
C LEU A 171 -13.71 -10.16 -6.93
N ALA A 172 -12.71 -9.51 -6.34
CA ALA A 172 -11.78 -10.10 -5.35
C ALA A 172 -11.21 -8.98 -4.47
N LEU A 173 -10.47 -9.34 -3.42
CA LEU A 173 -9.76 -8.41 -2.53
C LEU A 173 -10.72 -7.46 -1.75
N ASN A 174 -11.94 -7.89 -1.44
CA ASN A 174 -12.91 -7.07 -0.71
C ASN A 174 -12.42 -6.67 0.69
N GLY A 175 -11.60 -7.51 1.34
CA GLY A 175 -11.03 -7.23 2.66
C GLY A 175 -9.97 -6.12 2.68
N THR A 176 -9.50 -5.63 1.53
CA THR A 176 -8.44 -4.61 1.48
C THR A 176 -8.91 -3.19 1.78
N GLU A 177 -10.19 -2.98 2.09
CA GLU A 177 -10.78 -1.66 2.36
C GLU A 177 -10.31 -0.62 1.33
N SER A 178 -10.61 -0.90 0.06
CA SER A 178 -10.24 -0.03 -1.06
C SER A 178 -11.29 1.05 -1.31
N GLY A 179 -10.85 2.21 -1.79
CA GLY A 179 -11.75 3.32 -2.04
C GLY A 179 -11.12 4.48 -2.80
N THR A 180 -11.95 5.48 -3.08
CA THR A 180 -11.55 6.78 -3.60
C THR A 180 -11.35 7.75 -2.45
N LEU A 181 -10.19 8.40 -2.40
CA LEU A 181 -9.91 9.50 -1.48
C LEU A 181 -10.32 10.82 -2.13
N LYS A 182 -11.02 11.68 -1.39
CA LYS A 182 -11.39 13.04 -1.81
C LYS A 182 -10.87 14.04 -0.80
N PHE A 183 -10.08 14.98 -1.28
CA PHE A 183 -9.44 16.04 -0.49
C PHE A 183 -10.16 17.36 -0.76
N LYS A 184 -10.60 18.04 0.31
CA LYS A 184 -11.20 19.35 0.27
C LYS A 184 -10.57 20.20 1.36
N ASP A 185 -9.66 21.08 0.96
CA ASP A 185 -8.92 22.00 1.85
C ASP A 185 -8.20 21.29 3.01
N VAL A 186 -7.75 20.04 2.81
CA VAL A 186 -7.03 19.27 3.82
C VAL A 186 -5.71 19.95 4.14
N PHE A 187 -5.52 20.33 5.39
CA PHE A 187 -4.26 20.91 5.86
C PHE A 187 -3.25 19.82 6.19
N VAL A 188 -2.05 19.95 5.61
CA VAL A 188 -0.89 19.09 5.86
C VAL A 188 0.21 19.97 6.46
N PRO A 189 0.59 19.77 7.72
CA PRO A 189 1.70 20.48 8.34
C PRO A 189 3.03 20.24 7.60
N SER A 190 3.95 21.19 7.69
CA SER A 190 5.27 21.07 7.02
C SER A 190 6.06 19.83 7.47
N GLU A 191 5.88 19.42 8.71
CA GLU A 191 6.49 18.20 9.26
C GLU A 191 5.94 16.91 8.62
N ASP A 192 4.77 16.94 7.98
CA ASP A 192 4.17 15.81 7.27
C ASP A 192 4.54 15.78 5.77
N VAL A 193 5.38 16.69 5.32
CA VAL A 193 6.03 16.60 4.00
C VAL A 193 7.22 15.64 4.12
N LEU A 194 7.12 14.47 3.50
CA LEU A 194 8.18 13.46 3.50
C LEU A 194 9.31 13.84 2.55
N SER A 195 8.98 14.39 1.39
CA SER A 195 9.95 14.84 0.39
C SER A 195 9.36 15.94 -0.48
N ASP A 196 10.17 16.90 -0.85
CA ASP A 196 9.89 17.94 -1.86
C ASP A 196 10.53 17.60 -3.23
N ASN A 197 11.17 16.44 -3.33
CA ASN A 197 11.80 15.92 -4.54
C ASN A 197 11.32 14.51 -4.85
N ILE A 198 10.28 14.42 -5.69
CA ILE A 198 9.66 13.15 -6.07
C ILE A 198 10.61 12.21 -6.82
N GLU A 199 11.54 12.73 -7.64
CA GLU A 199 12.44 11.90 -8.44
C GLU A 199 13.44 11.17 -7.54
N ALA A 200 14.08 11.88 -6.62
CA ALA A 200 14.96 11.27 -5.63
C ALA A 200 14.21 10.27 -4.75
N PHE A 201 13.02 10.63 -4.29
CA PHE A 201 12.18 9.74 -3.49
C PHE A 201 11.82 8.45 -4.23
N LEU A 202 11.35 8.55 -5.48
CA LEU A 202 11.02 7.37 -6.28
C LEU A 202 12.25 6.50 -6.57
N HIS A 203 13.43 7.10 -6.80
CA HIS A 203 14.67 6.36 -6.95
C HIS A 203 14.92 5.41 -5.76
N ASP A 204 14.73 5.89 -4.55
CA ASP A 204 15.04 5.15 -3.33
C ASP A 204 13.98 4.08 -2.99
N VAL A 205 12.71 4.35 -3.30
CA VAL A 205 11.60 3.48 -2.89
C VAL A 205 11.12 2.50 -3.95
N THR A 206 11.49 2.67 -5.23
CA THR A 206 10.96 1.84 -6.32
C THR A 206 11.37 0.38 -6.20
N ALA A 207 12.62 0.09 -5.82
CA ALA A 207 13.09 -1.29 -5.71
C ALA A 207 12.33 -2.08 -4.62
N PRO A 208 12.26 -1.63 -3.35
CA PRO A 208 11.47 -2.33 -2.33
C PRO A 208 9.98 -2.41 -2.67
N PHE A 209 9.40 -1.35 -3.26
CA PHE A 209 8.00 -1.32 -3.67
C PHE A 209 7.69 -2.41 -4.71
N LEU A 210 8.46 -2.46 -5.81
CA LEU A 210 8.22 -3.40 -6.91
C LEU A 210 8.61 -4.84 -6.59
N LEU A 211 9.67 -5.06 -5.82
CA LEU A 211 10.11 -6.41 -5.47
C LEU A 211 9.07 -7.13 -4.60
N VAL A 212 8.55 -6.46 -3.57
CA VAL A 212 7.51 -7.05 -2.73
C VAL A 212 6.19 -7.20 -3.51
N GLN A 213 5.86 -6.24 -4.40
CA GLN A 213 4.70 -6.35 -5.30
C GLN A 213 4.81 -7.56 -6.21
N SER A 214 5.94 -7.74 -6.88
CA SER A 214 6.18 -8.88 -7.78
C SER A 214 6.10 -10.20 -7.03
N SER A 215 6.58 -10.22 -5.80
CA SER A 215 6.56 -11.41 -4.94
C SER A 215 5.16 -11.87 -4.61
N PHE A 216 4.27 -10.98 -4.17
CA PHE A 216 2.90 -11.40 -3.91
C PHE A 216 2.15 -11.82 -5.18
N CYS A 217 2.42 -11.23 -6.34
CA CYS A 217 1.87 -11.69 -7.61
C CYS A 217 2.33 -13.11 -7.96
N LEU A 218 3.61 -13.40 -7.75
CA LEU A 218 4.16 -14.76 -7.96
C LEU A 218 3.58 -15.76 -6.96
N GLY A 219 3.41 -15.38 -5.70
CA GLY A 219 2.78 -16.21 -4.68
C GLY A 219 1.33 -16.56 -5.03
N LEU A 220 0.55 -15.57 -5.48
CA LEU A 220 -0.81 -15.80 -5.95
C LEU A 220 -0.85 -16.77 -7.15
N ALA A 221 0.04 -16.60 -8.12
CA ALA A 221 0.15 -17.51 -9.25
C ALA A 221 0.52 -18.94 -8.81
N ALA A 222 1.44 -19.08 -7.85
CA ALA A 222 1.83 -20.37 -7.30
C ALA A 222 0.66 -21.04 -6.56
N GLY A 223 -0.09 -20.31 -5.74
CA GLY A 223 -1.28 -20.80 -5.05
C GLY A 223 -2.37 -21.26 -6.04
N ALA A 224 -2.61 -20.47 -7.10
CA ALA A 224 -3.56 -20.86 -8.14
C ALA A 224 -3.15 -22.13 -8.90
N LEU A 225 -1.86 -22.32 -9.18
CA LEU A 225 -1.34 -23.54 -9.80
C LEU A 225 -1.47 -24.76 -8.87
N GLN A 226 -1.19 -24.60 -7.58
CA GLN A 226 -1.37 -25.67 -6.60
C GLN A 226 -2.83 -26.10 -6.49
N GLU A 227 -3.77 -25.14 -6.50
CA GLU A 227 -5.20 -25.45 -6.47
C GLU A 227 -5.65 -26.14 -7.75
N ALA A 228 -5.23 -25.65 -8.92
CA ALA A 228 -5.53 -26.28 -10.20
C ALA A 228 -5.02 -27.72 -10.28
N ALA A 229 -3.82 -28.01 -9.74
CA ALA A 229 -3.25 -29.35 -9.72
C ALA A 229 -4.13 -30.35 -8.92
N LYS A 230 -4.71 -29.92 -7.80
CA LYS A 230 -5.65 -30.75 -7.02
C LYS A 230 -6.88 -31.17 -7.82
N HIS A 231 -7.41 -30.24 -8.63
CA HIS A 231 -8.56 -30.52 -9.48
C HIS A 231 -8.23 -31.40 -10.69
N LEU A 232 -7.02 -31.29 -11.23
CA LEU A 232 -6.55 -32.16 -12.31
C LEU A 232 -6.39 -33.62 -11.83
N ASP A 233 -5.88 -33.83 -10.62
CA ASP A 233 -5.74 -35.18 -10.03
C ASP A 233 -7.09 -35.84 -9.81
N VAL A 234 -8.12 -35.09 -9.42
CA VAL A 234 -9.49 -35.63 -9.23
C VAL A 234 -10.18 -35.93 -10.57
N SER A 235 -9.84 -35.18 -11.63
CA SER A 235 -10.49 -35.29 -12.96
C SER A 235 -9.61 -35.96 -14.01
N GLN A 236 -8.70 -36.86 -13.63
CA GLN A 236 -7.73 -37.50 -14.53
C GLN A 236 -8.30 -38.08 -15.84
N GLY A 237 -9.58 -38.50 -15.85
CA GLY A 237 -10.24 -38.97 -17.06
C GLY A 237 -10.72 -37.92 -18.05
N VAL A 238 -10.80 -36.65 -17.62
CA VAL A 238 -11.39 -35.57 -18.41
C VAL A 238 -10.31 -34.69 -19.09
N PHE A 239 -9.14 -34.56 -18.47
CA PHE A 239 -8.08 -33.66 -18.91
C PHE A 239 -6.79 -34.31 -19.38
N ARG A 240 -6.74 -35.64 -19.49
CA ARG A 240 -5.61 -36.28 -20.18
C ARG A 240 -5.80 -36.07 -21.68
N PRO A 241 -4.92 -35.34 -22.37
CA PRO A 241 -4.86 -35.42 -23.80
C PRO A 241 -4.52 -36.86 -24.18
N GLU A 242 -5.31 -37.47 -25.00
CA GLU A 242 -4.98 -38.73 -25.64
C GLU A 242 -3.76 -38.60 -26.55
#